data_a7bb1c179d13d56505b6e2f877c5ad94
#
_entry.id   a7bb1c179d13d56505b6e2f877c5ad94
#
_cell.length_a   1.000
_cell.length_b   1.000
_cell.length_c   1.000
_cell.angle_alpha   90.00
_cell.angle_beta   90.00
_cell.angle_gamma   90.00
#
_symmetry.space_group_name_H-M   'P 1'
#
loop_
_entity.id
_entity.type
_entity.pdbx_description
1 polymer ?
#
loop_
_entity_poly.entity_id
_entity_poly.type
_entity_poly.pdbx_seq_one_letter_code
_entity_poly.pdbx_strand_id
1 'polypeptide(L)'
;MSDTETITQRRIPLKKLQQYQPLEGEYSSIKKLIWIYFILLLFEGALRKWFLPGLSQGLLIVRDPIVLIIYYIAYSKEIFPTQNKYIIRLFQWVILAVGLSIVVNQAHPATIAYGARTNLLHFPLIFIMGKVLSHKDVVNFGRAFLILALPMTWVVAQQFQADRYDIMNVASGGTGHQMLTSGDKVRASGTFSFISGIVFYYCFAVAFIIHGFLNKKTYHRGVLFLGTGATFLAMVTSGSRSLIAESLQVVACFGFLAYFRPKEFGRIAASLFGISVIVLLMYSQIDLFSEGVGFLSLRFEEASNVEGNPIEAYFLRYWDIIRSPYHYNKWTDFFGNGLGAATRAGAALGGGYGGAELSWSRPVLENGFWVGVLFLAWRVWISKDLFKICLKRVKEGEYLPIFIFGAAGPILLFGLLGQPTNLGFAAFGTGLCLAAAKNK
;
A
#
# COMPACT_ATOMS: atom_id res chain seq x y z
N MET A 1 -20.44 44.19 27.52
CA MET A 1 -19.12 44.02 26.91
C MET A 1 -18.86 42.54 26.90
N SER A 2 -19.15 41.89 25.79
CA SER A 2 -18.95 40.42 25.58
C SER A 2 -17.73 40.25 24.72
N ASP A 3 -16.69 39.65 25.29
CA ASP A 3 -15.46 39.28 24.60
C ASP A 3 -15.75 38.14 23.64
N THR A 4 -15.91 38.46 22.38
CA THR A 4 -15.92 37.50 21.29
C THR A 4 -14.45 37.16 20.98
N GLU A 5 -13.88 36.16 21.66
CA GLU A 5 -12.64 35.57 21.24
C GLU A 5 -12.84 34.91 19.89
N THR A 6 -12.35 35.56 18.88
CA THR A 6 -12.20 35.01 17.52
C THR A 6 -11.23 33.88 17.57
N ILE A 7 -11.73 32.64 17.54
CA ILE A 7 -10.91 31.39 17.44
C ILE A 7 -10.23 31.42 16.07
N THR A 8 -9.03 31.96 16.04
CA THR A 8 -8.13 31.88 14.89
C THR A 8 -7.78 30.41 14.67
N GLN A 9 -8.42 29.76 13.70
CA GLN A 9 -8.11 28.39 13.26
C GLN A 9 -6.63 28.30 12.89
N ARG A 10 -5.81 27.78 13.81
CA ARG A 10 -4.36 27.63 13.61
C ARG A 10 -4.10 26.53 12.60
N ARG A 11 -3.47 26.87 11.48
CA ARG A 11 -2.84 25.92 10.54
C ARG A 11 -1.98 24.94 11.33
N ILE A 12 -2.35 23.66 11.38
CA ILE A 12 -1.58 22.62 12.08
C ILE A 12 -0.56 22.04 11.11
N PRO A 13 0.72 22.45 11.16
CA PRO A 13 1.76 21.82 10.34
C PRO A 13 1.98 20.38 10.80
N LEU A 14 2.47 19.49 9.90
CA LEU A 14 2.77 18.08 10.19
C LEU A 14 3.58 17.89 11.49
N LYS A 15 4.48 18.82 11.81
CA LYS A 15 5.25 18.84 13.07
C LYS A 15 4.38 18.93 14.32
N LYS A 16 3.21 19.57 14.27
CA LYS A 16 2.27 19.66 15.42
C LYS A 16 1.40 18.41 15.56
N LEU A 17 1.13 17.68 14.47
CA LEU A 17 0.47 16.36 14.55
C LEU A 17 1.31 15.35 15.35
N GLN A 18 2.63 15.49 15.37
CA GLN A 18 3.53 14.60 16.12
C GLN A 18 3.40 14.73 17.64
N GLN A 19 2.91 15.86 18.15
CA GLN A 19 2.80 16.12 19.60
C GLN A 19 1.42 15.81 20.17
N TYR A 20 0.42 15.60 19.31
CA TYR A 20 -0.95 15.34 19.75
C TYR A 20 -1.17 13.85 20.04
N GLN A 21 -1.54 13.53 21.26
CA GLN A 21 -2.02 12.20 21.68
C GLN A 21 -3.54 12.29 21.90
N PRO A 22 -4.36 11.52 21.17
CA PRO A 22 -5.78 11.49 21.42
C PRO A 22 -6.07 10.86 22.78
N LEU A 23 -7.03 11.40 23.52
CA LEU A 23 -7.53 10.78 24.74
C LEU A 23 -8.13 9.41 24.43
N GLU A 24 -8.05 8.49 25.42
CA GLU A 24 -8.62 7.15 25.25
C GLU A 24 -10.14 7.27 25.03
N GLY A 25 -10.65 6.72 23.93
CA GLY A 25 -12.07 6.80 23.55
C GLY A 25 -12.49 7.99 22.69
N GLU A 26 -11.69 9.06 22.60
CA GLU A 26 -12.05 10.32 21.91
C GLU A 26 -12.53 10.13 20.46
N TYR A 27 -11.88 9.21 19.72
CA TYR A 27 -12.19 8.93 18.32
C TYR A 27 -12.61 7.48 18.09
N SER A 28 -13.28 6.84 19.05
CA SER A 28 -13.62 5.41 18.99
C SER A 28 -14.38 5.03 17.71
N SER A 29 -15.38 5.81 17.31
CA SER A 29 -16.16 5.55 16.09
C SER A 29 -15.28 5.59 14.82
N ILE A 30 -14.41 6.58 14.70
CA ILE A 30 -13.49 6.69 13.55
C ILE A 30 -12.49 5.52 13.56
N LYS A 31 -11.96 5.14 14.73
CA LYS A 31 -11.05 3.99 14.85
C LYS A 31 -11.73 2.69 14.43
N LYS A 32 -12.99 2.45 14.83
CA LYS A 32 -13.77 1.30 14.38
C LYS A 32 -13.96 1.27 12.86
N LEU A 33 -14.27 2.41 12.24
CA LEU A 33 -14.40 2.51 10.79
C LEU A 33 -13.07 2.28 10.06
N ILE A 34 -11.94 2.72 10.64
CA ILE A 34 -10.60 2.42 10.09
C ILE A 34 -10.32 0.90 10.16
N TRP A 35 -10.77 0.21 11.23
CA TRP A 35 -10.69 -1.25 11.30
C TRP A 35 -11.56 -1.93 10.23
N ILE A 36 -12.78 -1.44 10.00
CA ILE A 36 -13.65 -1.95 8.92
C ILE A 36 -13.00 -1.72 7.56
N TYR A 37 -12.43 -0.53 7.33
CA TYR A 37 -11.68 -0.23 6.11
C TYR A 37 -10.51 -1.21 5.90
N PHE A 38 -9.75 -1.52 6.96
CA PHE A 38 -8.65 -2.48 6.93
C PHE A 38 -9.13 -3.89 6.57
N ILE A 39 -10.18 -4.38 7.22
CA ILE A 39 -10.75 -5.70 6.93
C ILE A 39 -11.25 -5.77 5.49
N LEU A 40 -11.97 -4.75 5.01
CA LEU A 40 -12.41 -4.69 3.63
C LEU A 40 -11.22 -4.64 2.65
N LEU A 41 -10.13 -3.93 3.00
CA LEU A 41 -8.92 -3.91 2.18
C LEU A 41 -8.31 -5.30 1.99
N LEU A 42 -8.35 -6.14 3.02
CA LEU A 42 -7.79 -7.51 2.97
C LEU A 42 -8.71 -8.52 2.30
N PHE A 43 -10.03 -8.37 2.45
CA PHE A 43 -10.99 -9.41 2.06
C PHE A 43 -11.91 -9.03 0.88
N GLU A 44 -11.84 -7.80 0.36
CA GLU A 44 -12.58 -7.37 -0.84
C GLU A 44 -12.39 -8.34 -2.00
N GLY A 45 -11.14 -8.79 -2.24
CA GLY A 45 -10.85 -9.71 -3.32
C GLY A 45 -11.47 -11.10 -3.11
N ALA A 46 -11.52 -11.61 -1.86
CA ALA A 46 -12.19 -12.85 -1.53
C ALA A 46 -13.71 -12.76 -1.79
N LEU A 47 -14.33 -11.65 -1.40
CA LEU A 47 -15.75 -11.40 -1.72
C LEU A 47 -15.99 -11.44 -3.22
N ARG A 48 -15.11 -10.87 -4.03
CA ARG A 48 -15.21 -10.80 -5.48
C ARG A 48 -14.90 -12.11 -6.20
N LYS A 49 -14.10 -12.99 -5.58
CA LYS A 49 -13.74 -14.30 -6.15
C LYS A 49 -14.77 -15.37 -5.80
N TRP A 50 -15.08 -15.51 -4.53
CA TRP A 50 -15.73 -16.71 -4.00
C TRP A 50 -17.15 -16.48 -3.48
N PHE A 51 -17.42 -15.33 -2.86
CA PHE A 51 -18.68 -15.10 -2.15
C PHE A 51 -19.71 -14.32 -2.98
N LEU A 52 -19.30 -13.27 -3.66
CA LEU A 52 -20.17 -12.34 -4.38
C LEU A 52 -19.61 -12.01 -5.79
N PRO A 53 -19.31 -13.02 -6.63
CA PRO A 53 -18.68 -12.77 -7.94
C PRO A 53 -19.54 -11.89 -8.85
N GLY A 54 -20.87 -12.02 -8.79
CA GLY A 54 -21.80 -11.18 -9.57
C GLY A 54 -21.77 -9.69 -9.20
N LEU A 55 -21.31 -9.34 -7.98
CA LEU A 55 -21.14 -7.96 -7.54
C LEU A 55 -19.70 -7.45 -7.68
N SER A 56 -18.86 -8.18 -8.39
CA SER A 56 -17.40 -7.91 -8.45
C SER A 56 -17.06 -6.47 -8.87
N GLN A 57 -17.82 -5.88 -9.79
CA GLN A 57 -17.60 -4.48 -10.21
C GLN A 57 -18.01 -3.48 -9.12
N GLY A 58 -19.16 -3.68 -8.48
CA GLY A 58 -19.63 -2.82 -7.38
C GLY A 58 -18.71 -2.88 -6.16
N LEU A 59 -18.14 -4.05 -5.86
CA LEU A 59 -17.21 -4.23 -4.74
C LEU A 59 -15.88 -3.48 -4.90
N LEU A 60 -15.53 -3.00 -6.11
CA LEU A 60 -14.34 -2.13 -6.30
C LEU A 60 -14.42 -0.82 -5.51
N ILE A 61 -15.63 -0.37 -5.18
CA ILE A 61 -15.86 0.87 -4.45
C ILE A 61 -16.41 0.63 -3.02
N VAL A 62 -16.40 -0.63 -2.53
CA VAL A 62 -17.01 -1.01 -1.23
C VAL A 62 -16.44 -0.25 -0.04
N ARG A 63 -15.20 0.24 -0.13
CA ARG A 63 -14.53 1.01 0.92
C ARG A 63 -14.88 2.51 0.89
N ASP A 64 -15.42 3.02 -0.23
CA ASP A 64 -15.73 4.44 -0.38
C ASP A 64 -16.79 4.94 0.61
N PRO A 65 -17.92 4.24 0.83
CA PRO A 65 -18.89 4.63 1.85
C PRO A 65 -18.28 4.75 3.24
N ILE A 66 -17.36 3.83 3.60
CA ILE A 66 -16.67 3.88 4.89
C ILE A 66 -15.80 5.14 5.00
N VAL A 67 -15.07 5.47 3.93
CA VAL A 67 -14.25 6.69 3.88
C VAL A 67 -15.11 7.95 4.00
N LEU A 68 -16.26 8.01 3.31
CA LEU A 68 -17.18 9.13 3.39
C LEU A 68 -17.79 9.29 4.79
N ILE A 69 -18.15 8.20 5.46
CA ILE A 69 -18.64 8.22 6.85
C ILE A 69 -17.52 8.72 7.79
N ILE A 70 -16.27 8.25 7.61
CA ILE A 70 -15.11 8.76 8.36
C ILE A 70 -14.98 10.27 8.17
N TYR A 71 -15.13 10.77 6.93
CA TYR A 71 -15.00 12.21 6.63
C TYR A 71 -16.12 13.02 7.23
N TYR A 72 -17.35 12.53 7.19
CA TYR A 72 -18.49 13.17 7.83
C TYR A 72 -18.26 13.33 9.34
N ILE A 73 -17.85 12.25 10.03
CA ILE A 73 -17.56 12.30 11.47
C ILE A 73 -16.32 13.19 11.75
N ALA A 74 -15.30 13.11 10.90
CA ALA A 74 -14.09 13.93 11.06
C ALA A 74 -14.40 15.42 10.88
N TYR A 75 -15.29 15.77 9.94
CA TYR A 75 -15.75 17.13 9.73
C TYR A 75 -16.56 17.64 10.94
N SER A 76 -17.51 16.84 11.44
CA SER A 76 -18.31 17.19 12.63
C SER A 76 -17.46 17.40 13.89
N LYS A 77 -16.29 16.73 13.96
CA LYS A 77 -15.33 16.86 15.08
C LYS A 77 -14.20 17.86 14.80
N GLU A 78 -14.27 18.63 13.73
CA GLU A 78 -13.27 19.64 13.32
C GLU A 78 -11.86 19.09 13.15
N ILE A 79 -11.75 17.80 12.82
CA ILE A 79 -10.46 17.12 12.59
C ILE A 79 -10.18 16.82 11.12
N PHE A 80 -11.11 17.11 10.23
CA PHE A 80 -10.90 16.96 8.79
C PHE A 80 -9.76 17.89 8.32
N PRO A 81 -8.82 17.39 7.47
CA PRO A 81 -7.58 18.12 7.16
C PRO A 81 -7.76 19.23 6.11
N THR A 82 -8.75 20.12 6.27
CA THR A 82 -9.05 21.22 5.33
C THR A 82 -7.89 22.17 5.12
N GLN A 83 -7.08 22.40 6.16
CA GLN A 83 -5.92 23.31 6.10
C GLN A 83 -4.60 22.61 5.82
N ASN A 84 -4.63 21.30 5.51
CA ASN A 84 -3.43 20.56 5.22
C ASN A 84 -2.90 20.90 3.82
N LYS A 85 -1.65 21.36 3.74
CA LYS A 85 -1.01 21.80 2.48
C LYS A 85 -1.06 20.75 1.36
N TYR A 86 -0.94 19.44 1.69
CA TYR A 86 -0.99 18.37 0.70
C TYR A 86 -2.41 18.17 0.17
N ILE A 87 -3.42 18.26 1.05
CA ILE A 87 -4.82 18.11 0.66
C ILE A 87 -5.28 19.31 -0.16
N ILE A 88 -4.91 20.54 0.24
CA ILE A 88 -5.21 21.75 -0.53
C ILE A 88 -4.64 21.65 -1.95
N ARG A 89 -3.36 21.27 -2.08
CA ARG A 89 -2.71 21.15 -3.39
C ARG A 89 -3.30 20.03 -4.22
N LEU A 90 -3.62 18.90 -3.61
CA LEU A 90 -4.28 17.80 -4.29
C LEU A 90 -5.67 18.20 -4.78
N PHE A 91 -6.43 18.91 -3.96
CA PHE A 91 -7.77 19.41 -4.33
C PHE A 91 -7.68 20.41 -5.49
N GLN A 92 -6.75 21.37 -5.44
CA GLN A 92 -6.47 22.30 -6.53
C GLN A 92 -6.14 21.57 -7.83
N TRP A 93 -5.29 20.53 -7.74
CA TRP A 93 -4.92 19.71 -8.87
C TRP A 93 -6.13 18.96 -9.46
N VAL A 94 -6.98 18.37 -8.60
CA VAL A 94 -8.18 17.65 -9.07
C VAL A 94 -9.16 18.61 -9.76
N ILE A 95 -9.37 19.81 -9.24
CA ILE A 95 -10.21 20.83 -9.90
C ILE A 95 -9.68 21.15 -11.29
N LEU A 96 -8.36 21.36 -11.42
CA LEU A 96 -7.71 21.63 -12.71
C LEU A 96 -7.89 20.45 -13.67
N ALA A 97 -7.65 19.21 -13.20
CA ALA A 97 -7.77 18.01 -14.01
C ALA A 97 -9.22 17.74 -14.46
N VAL A 98 -10.20 17.97 -13.59
CA VAL A 98 -11.64 17.88 -13.91
C VAL A 98 -12.02 18.94 -14.94
N GLY A 99 -11.62 20.20 -14.74
CA GLY A 99 -11.88 21.29 -15.67
C GLY A 99 -11.32 21.01 -17.07
N LEU A 100 -10.08 20.54 -17.13
CA LEU A 100 -9.44 20.11 -18.38
C LEU A 100 -10.20 18.95 -19.07
N SER A 101 -10.62 17.96 -18.27
CA SER A 101 -11.35 16.82 -18.78
C SER A 101 -12.72 17.16 -19.35
N ILE A 102 -13.41 18.14 -18.77
CA ILE A 102 -14.73 18.60 -19.24
C ILE A 102 -14.56 19.49 -20.49
N VAL A 103 -13.69 20.52 -20.41
CA VAL A 103 -13.63 21.58 -21.42
C VAL A 103 -12.87 21.14 -22.67
N VAL A 104 -11.75 20.45 -22.48
CA VAL A 104 -10.85 20.10 -23.60
C VAL A 104 -11.08 18.67 -24.09
N ASN A 105 -11.08 17.71 -23.16
CA ASN A 105 -11.18 16.30 -23.55
C ASN A 105 -12.63 15.84 -23.79
N GLN A 106 -13.63 16.59 -23.35
CA GLN A 106 -15.06 16.21 -23.41
C GLN A 106 -15.30 14.77 -22.91
N ALA A 107 -14.56 14.39 -21.87
CA ALA A 107 -14.59 13.04 -21.36
C ALA A 107 -15.93 12.72 -20.68
N HIS A 108 -16.33 11.45 -20.70
CA HIS A 108 -17.58 11.03 -20.12
C HIS A 108 -17.64 11.34 -18.60
N PRO A 109 -18.74 11.93 -18.08
CA PRO A 109 -18.81 12.37 -16.67
C PRO A 109 -18.53 11.27 -15.65
N ALA A 110 -18.97 10.03 -15.89
CA ALA A 110 -18.71 8.91 -15.00
C ALA A 110 -17.21 8.54 -14.97
N THR A 111 -16.49 8.68 -16.09
CA THR A 111 -15.04 8.46 -16.19
C THR A 111 -14.31 9.51 -15.36
N ILE A 112 -14.70 10.79 -15.48
CA ILE A 112 -14.15 11.91 -14.71
C ILE A 112 -14.40 11.70 -13.22
N ALA A 113 -15.61 11.34 -12.82
CA ALA A 113 -15.97 11.07 -11.42
C ALA A 113 -15.14 9.92 -10.83
N TYR A 114 -14.94 8.84 -11.59
CA TYR A 114 -14.10 7.72 -11.18
C TYR A 114 -12.64 8.13 -11.06
N GLY A 115 -12.12 8.92 -11.99
CA GLY A 115 -10.76 9.47 -11.95
C GLY A 115 -10.55 10.39 -10.75
N ALA A 116 -11.49 11.32 -10.48
CA ALA A 116 -11.45 12.18 -9.30
C ALA A 116 -11.48 11.37 -7.99
N ARG A 117 -12.34 10.33 -7.93
CA ARG A 117 -12.38 9.38 -6.82
C ARG A 117 -11.02 8.74 -6.56
N THR A 118 -10.38 8.18 -7.58
CA THR A 118 -9.11 7.46 -7.41
C THR A 118 -7.95 8.37 -7.04
N ASN A 119 -7.99 9.63 -7.44
CA ASN A 119 -6.89 10.57 -7.21
C ASN A 119 -7.11 11.51 -6.00
N LEU A 120 -8.30 11.51 -5.38
CA LEU A 120 -8.59 12.40 -4.24
C LEU A 120 -9.15 11.64 -3.02
N LEU A 121 -10.16 10.78 -3.21
CA LEU A 121 -11.04 10.32 -2.13
C LEU A 121 -10.32 9.69 -0.93
N HIS A 122 -9.30 8.88 -1.16
CA HIS A 122 -8.63 8.14 -0.08
C HIS A 122 -7.49 8.91 0.61
N PHE A 123 -6.97 9.98 0.02
CA PHE A 123 -5.78 10.65 0.55
C PHE A 123 -6.00 11.47 1.83
N PRO A 124 -7.14 12.17 2.06
CA PRO A 124 -7.40 12.81 3.34
C PRO A 124 -7.40 11.84 4.53
N LEU A 125 -7.76 10.56 4.30
CA LEU A 125 -7.73 9.51 5.32
C LEU A 125 -6.34 9.35 5.97
N ILE A 126 -5.26 9.55 5.21
CA ILE A 126 -3.87 9.51 5.71
C ILE A 126 -3.71 10.43 6.93
N PHE A 127 -4.18 11.66 6.82
CA PHE A 127 -4.00 12.68 7.86
C PHE A 127 -4.99 12.49 9.02
N ILE A 128 -6.20 11.99 8.73
CA ILE A 128 -7.16 11.62 9.77
C ILE A 128 -6.59 10.47 10.59
N MET A 129 -6.09 9.39 9.96
CA MET A 129 -5.42 8.29 10.65
C MET A 129 -4.23 8.80 11.46
N GLY A 130 -3.38 9.64 10.84
CA GLY A 130 -2.27 10.30 11.54
C GLY A 130 -2.72 11.08 12.77
N LYS A 131 -3.92 11.67 12.81
CA LYS A 131 -4.45 12.42 13.96
C LYS A 131 -5.10 11.51 15.01
N VAL A 132 -5.95 10.56 14.60
CA VAL A 132 -6.78 9.79 15.54
C VAL A 132 -6.14 8.52 16.09
N LEU A 133 -5.22 7.89 15.35
CA LEU A 133 -4.56 6.68 15.83
C LEU A 133 -3.41 7.02 16.77
N SER A 134 -3.32 6.28 17.87
CA SER A 134 -2.19 6.29 18.80
C SER A 134 -1.13 5.27 18.38
N HIS A 135 0.06 5.31 19.00
CA HIS A 135 1.08 4.28 18.84
C HIS A 135 0.55 2.88 19.21
N LYS A 136 -0.27 2.77 20.27
CA LYS A 136 -0.93 1.52 20.68
C LYS A 136 -1.85 0.97 19.60
N ASP A 137 -2.60 1.84 18.90
CA ASP A 137 -3.45 1.42 17.79
C ASP A 137 -2.62 0.86 16.62
N VAL A 138 -1.49 1.49 16.29
CA VAL A 138 -0.58 0.99 15.24
C VAL A 138 -0.01 -0.38 15.60
N VAL A 139 0.38 -0.60 16.85
CA VAL A 139 0.84 -1.91 17.34
C VAL A 139 -0.29 -2.95 17.27
N ASN A 140 -1.54 -2.56 17.54
CA ASN A 140 -2.69 -3.47 17.40
C ASN A 140 -2.93 -3.86 15.92
N PHE A 141 -2.78 -2.93 14.96
CA PHE A 141 -2.79 -3.27 13.54
C PHE A 141 -1.63 -4.22 13.20
N GLY A 142 -0.44 -3.99 13.74
CA GLY A 142 0.69 -4.91 13.58
C GLY A 142 0.39 -6.32 14.09
N ARG A 143 -0.26 -6.42 15.27
CA ARG A 143 -0.72 -7.71 15.78
C ARG A 143 -1.72 -8.38 14.86
N ALA A 144 -2.66 -7.62 14.29
CA ALA A 144 -3.62 -8.13 13.33
C ALA A 144 -2.94 -8.61 12.02
N PHE A 145 -1.96 -7.87 11.49
CA PHE A 145 -1.17 -8.34 10.35
C PHE A 145 -0.50 -9.69 10.64
N LEU A 146 0.10 -9.86 11.81
CA LEU A 146 0.78 -11.11 12.18
C LEU A 146 -0.20 -12.28 12.40
N ILE A 147 -1.35 -12.05 13.03
CA ILE A 147 -2.37 -13.09 13.26
C ILE A 147 -3.03 -13.49 11.93
N LEU A 148 -3.43 -12.51 11.13
CA LEU A 148 -4.08 -12.75 9.84
C LEU A 148 -3.12 -13.30 8.79
N ALA A 149 -1.79 -13.22 9.00
CA ALA A 149 -0.82 -13.90 8.15
C ALA A 149 -1.05 -15.43 8.11
N LEU A 150 -1.51 -16.05 9.21
CA LEU A 150 -1.77 -17.47 9.27
C LEU A 150 -2.86 -17.92 8.27
N PRO A 151 -4.11 -17.43 8.36
CA PRO A 151 -5.15 -17.83 7.40
C PRO A 151 -4.85 -17.33 5.99
N MET A 152 -4.17 -16.17 5.82
CA MET A 152 -3.77 -15.68 4.51
C MET A 152 -2.77 -16.62 3.84
N THR A 153 -1.74 -17.07 4.58
CA THR A 153 -0.74 -18.03 4.10
C THR A 153 -1.37 -19.38 3.80
N TRP A 154 -2.33 -19.82 4.61
CA TRP A 154 -3.06 -21.05 4.31
C TRP A 154 -3.77 -20.97 2.94
N VAL A 155 -4.45 -19.86 2.65
CA VAL A 155 -5.08 -19.64 1.34
C VAL A 155 -4.03 -19.63 0.22
N VAL A 156 -2.90 -18.96 0.41
CA VAL A 156 -1.81 -18.92 -0.58
C VAL A 156 -1.24 -20.32 -0.84
N ALA A 157 -1.03 -21.13 0.22
CA ALA A 157 -0.55 -22.49 0.14
C ALA A 157 -1.53 -23.40 -0.61
N GLN A 158 -2.85 -23.28 -0.32
CA GLN A 158 -3.87 -24.02 -1.07
C GLN A 158 -3.88 -23.63 -2.55
N GLN A 159 -3.78 -22.35 -2.88
CA GLN A 159 -3.70 -21.88 -4.26
C GLN A 159 -2.46 -22.39 -4.99
N PHE A 160 -1.34 -22.51 -4.29
CA PHE A 160 -0.08 -23.05 -4.84
C PHE A 160 -0.16 -24.53 -5.14
N GLN A 161 -0.83 -25.31 -4.27
CA GLN A 161 -0.98 -26.78 -4.42
C GLN A 161 -2.09 -27.17 -5.39
N ALA A 162 -3.16 -26.35 -5.48
CA ALA A 162 -4.31 -26.63 -6.30
C ALA A 162 -4.02 -26.48 -7.80
N ASP A 163 -4.77 -27.23 -8.61
CA ASP A 163 -4.79 -27.06 -10.06
C ASP A 163 -5.23 -25.64 -10.46
N ARG A 164 -4.83 -25.21 -11.66
CA ARG A 164 -5.22 -23.92 -12.21
C ARG A 164 -6.73 -23.72 -12.23
N TYR A 165 -7.48 -24.78 -12.54
CA TYR A 165 -8.94 -24.73 -12.71
C TYR A 165 -9.71 -24.94 -11.41
N ASP A 166 -9.01 -25.14 -10.29
CA ASP A 166 -9.61 -25.25 -8.97
C ASP A 166 -10.34 -23.95 -8.57
N ILE A 167 -11.39 -24.08 -7.75
CA ILE A 167 -12.16 -22.95 -7.21
C ILE A 167 -11.26 -21.96 -6.42
N MET A 168 -10.19 -22.46 -5.81
CA MET A 168 -9.22 -21.62 -5.08
C MET A 168 -8.51 -20.65 -6.02
N ASN A 169 -8.36 -21.00 -7.30
CA ASN A 169 -7.62 -20.26 -8.33
C ASN A 169 -8.51 -19.46 -9.27
N VAL A 170 -9.79 -19.30 -8.94
CA VAL A 170 -10.71 -18.48 -9.73
C VAL A 170 -10.31 -17.00 -9.71
N ALA A 171 -10.46 -16.31 -10.83
CA ALA A 171 -10.24 -14.88 -10.93
C ALA A 171 -11.42 -14.06 -10.37
N SER A 172 -11.19 -12.78 -10.09
CA SER A 172 -12.27 -11.90 -9.61
C SER A 172 -13.38 -11.74 -10.65
N GLY A 173 -14.60 -11.95 -10.22
CA GLY A 173 -15.80 -11.97 -11.08
C GLY A 173 -16.31 -13.39 -11.35
N GLY A 174 -15.64 -14.41 -10.80
CA GLY A 174 -16.04 -15.80 -10.90
C GLY A 174 -15.86 -16.42 -12.30
N THR A 175 -15.30 -15.67 -13.25
CA THR A 175 -15.01 -16.10 -14.61
C THR A 175 -13.52 -16.02 -14.88
N GLY A 176 -12.97 -17.11 -15.46
CA GLY A 176 -11.52 -17.22 -15.69
C GLY A 176 -10.73 -17.62 -14.45
N HIS A 177 -9.42 -17.73 -14.61
CA HIS A 177 -8.49 -18.25 -13.61
C HIS A 177 -7.33 -17.28 -13.40
N GLN A 178 -6.62 -17.45 -12.28
CA GLN A 178 -5.41 -16.69 -11.99
C GLN A 178 -4.33 -16.95 -13.05
N MET A 179 -3.42 -15.99 -13.19
CA MET A 179 -2.34 -16.08 -14.16
C MET A 179 -1.42 -17.26 -13.84
N LEU A 180 -1.11 -18.07 -14.84
CA LEU A 180 -0.07 -19.06 -14.76
C LEU A 180 1.30 -18.42 -14.59
N THR A 181 2.19 -19.21 -14.05
CA THR A 181 3.60 -18.94 -13.94
C THR A 181 4.38 -20.20 -14.33
N SER A 182 5.61 -20.36 -13.92
CA SER A 182 6.46 -21.48 -14.23
C SER A 182 5.85 -22.82 -13.80
N GLY A 183 6.00 -23.86 -14.59
CA GLY A 183 5.63 -25.23 -14.22
C GLY A 183 4.15 -25.45 -13.88
N ASP A 184 3.24 -24.82 -14.60
CA ASP A 184 1.78 -24.93 -14.43
C ASP A 184 1.25 -24.43 -13.06
N LYS A 185 2.08 -23.86 -12.23
CA LYS A 185 1.67 -23.23 -10.97
C LYS A 185 1.06 -21.85 -11.23
N VAL A 186 0.06 -21.46 -10.41
CA VAL A 186 -0.54 -20.14 -10.48
C VAL A 186 0.22 -19.13 -9.60
N ARG A 187 0.08 -17.85 -9.91
CA ARG A 187 0.49 -16.77 -9.02
C ARG A 187 -0.55 -16.61 -7.92
N ALA A 188 -0.30 -17.25 -6.79
CA ALA A 188 -1.21 -17.20 -5.65
C ALA A 188 -1.42 -15.77 -5.16
N SER A 189 -2.64 -15.25 -5.25
CA SER A 189 -3.01 -13.90 -4.83
C SER A 189 -3.68 -13.85 -3.45
N GLY A 190 -3.80 -15.01 -2.76
CA GLY A 190 -4.49 -15.10 -1.48
C GLY A 190 -5.94 -14.63 -1.59
N THR A 191 -6.38 -13.85 -0.63
CA THR A 191 -7.72 -13.24 -0.62
C THR A 191 -7.85 -12.03 -1.56
N PHE A 192 -6.76 -11.55 -2.15
CA PHE A 192 -6.78 -10.38 -3.03
C PHE A 192 -7.16 -10.74 -4.46
N SER A 193 -7.66 -9.75 -5.18
CA SER A 193 -8.02 -9.90 -6.61
C SER A 193 -6.81 -10.04 -7.52
N PHE A 194 -5.63 -9.61 -7.07
CA PHE A 194 -4.38 -9.64 -7.82
C PHE A 194 -3.17 -9.78 -6.89
N ILE A 195 -2.06 -10.30 -7.43
CA ILE A 195 -0.82 -10.60 -6.69
C ILE A 195 -0.25 -9.40 -5.91
N SER A 196 -0.43 -8.17 -6.39
CA SER A 196 0.06 -6.98 -5.69
C SER A 196 -0.47 -6.85 -4.27
N GLY A 197 -1.68 -7.34 -3.99
CA GLY A 197 -2.26 -7.31 -2.65
C GLY A 197 -1.46 -8.17 -1.65
N ILE A 198 -1.06 -9.38 -2.06
CA ILE A 198 -0.19 -10.26 -1.27
C ILE A 198 1.17 -9.60 -1.03
N VAL A 199 1.76 -9.02 -2.08
CA VAL A 199 3.05 -8.33 -1.96
C VAL A 199 2.97 -7.25 -0.88
N PHE A 200 2.03 -6.35 -0.96
CA PHE A 200 1.90 -5.26 0.01
C PHE A 200 1.58 -5.78 1.42
N TYR A 201 0.66 -6.73 1.54
CA TYR A 201 0.29 -7.29 2.83
C TYR A 201 1.51 -7.86 3.58
N TYR A 202 2.31 -8.70 2.92
CA TYR A 202 3.47 -9.30 3.56
C TYR A 202 4.64 -8.35 3.74
N CYS A 203 4.78 -7.30 2.92
CA CYS A 203 5.74 -6.22 3.20
C CYS A 203 5.42 -5.49 4.52
N PHE A 204 4.13 -5.23 4.80
CA PHE A 204 3.72 -4.72 6.11
C PHE A 204 3.95 -5.74 7.23
N ALA A 205 3.66 -7.03 7.00
CA ALA A 205 3.95 -8.09 7.97
C ALA A 205 5.44 -8.12 8.32
N VAL A 206 6.34 -8.03 7.33
CA VAL A 206 7.80 -7.93 7.53
C VAL A 206 8.16 -6.71 8.39
N ALA A 207 7.58 -5.54 8.13
CA ALA A 207 7.82 -4.35 8.94
C ALA A 207 7.46 -4.58 10.43
N PHE A 208 6.34 -5.24 10.71
CA PHE A 208 5.91 -5.55 12.07
C PHE A 208 6.71 -6.72 12.69
N ILE A 209 7.13 -7.70 11.91
CA ILE A 209 8.05 -8.78 12.35
C ILE A 209 9.36 -8.16 12.83
N ILE A 210 9.99 -7.34 12.02
CA ILE A 210 11.24 -6.65 12.37
C ILE A 210 11.06 -5.84 13.66
N HIS A 211 9.99 -5.05 13.73
CA HIS A 211 9.68 -4.27 14.94
C HIS A 211 9.50 -5.16 16.18
N GLY A 212 8.85 -6.33 16.02
CA GLY A 212 8.64 -7.29 17.12
C GLY A 212 9.94 -7.90 17.63
N PHE A 213 10.86 -8.26 16.73
CA PHE A 213 12.18 -8.77 17.13
C PHE A 213 13.07 -7.71 17.79
N LEU A 214 13.00 -6.47 17.33
CA LEU A 214 13.72 -5.35 17.96
C LEU A 214 13.14 -4.99 19.33
N ASN A 215 11.82 -5.14 19.53
CA ASN A 215 11.09 -4.73 20.72
C ASN A 215 10.33 -5.91 21.34
N LYS A 216 11.05 -6.80 22.02
CA LYS A 216 10.59 -8.12 22.54
C LYS A 216 9.29 -8.12 23.36
N LYS A 217 8.85 -6.98 23.89
CA LYS A 217 7.62 -6.87 24.71
C LYS A 217 6.39 -6.41 23.92
N THR A 218 6.51 -6.14 22.62
CA THR A 218 5.43 -5.54 21.81
C THR A 218 4.39 -6.57 21.40
N TYR A 219 4.82 -7.75 20.98
CA TYR A 219 3.95 -8.84 20.53
C TYR A 219 4.17 -10.09 21.37
N HIS A 220 3.10 -10.89 21.53
CA HIS A 220 3.25 -12.22 22.13
C HIS A 220 4.20 -13.07 21.28
N ARG A 221 5.13 -13.78 21.93
CA ARG A 221 6.18 -14.56 21.24
C ARG A 221 5.60 -15.55 20.22
N GLY A 222 4.55 -16.29 20.59
CA GLY A 222 3.89 -17.23 19.68
C GLY A 222 3.35 -16.56 18.42
N VAL A 223 2.67 -15.40 18.56
CA VAL A 223 2.17 -14.63 17.41
C VAL A 223 3.31 -14.16 16.52
N LEU A 224 4.41 -13.69 17.11
CA LEU A 224 5.58 -13.25 16.34
C LEU A 224 6.23 -14.41 15.56
N PHE A 225 6.47 -15.56 16.23
CA PHE A 225 7.09 -16.73 15.57
C PHE A 225 6.19 -17.34 14.50
N LEU A 226 4.91 -17.55 14.79
CA LEU A 226 3.95 -18.10 13.83
C LEU A 226 3.72 -17.16 12.66
N GLY A 227 3.55 -15.86 12.92
CA GLY A 227 3.42 -14.85 11.87
C GLY A 227 4.67 -14.74 10.99
N THR A 228 5.88 -14.92 11.57
CA THR A 228 7.13 -14.97 10.81
C THR A 228 7.16 -16.20 9.91
N GLY A 229 6.88 -17.39 10.44
CA GLY A 229 6.83 -18.63 9.66
C GLY A 229 5.80 -18.53 8.52
N ALA A 230 4.58 -18.07 8.82
CA ALA A 230 3.54 -17.86 7.82
C ALA A 230 4.02 -16.89 6.71
N THR A 231 4.65 -15.77 7.07
CA THR A 231 5.15 -14.79 6.10
C THR A 231 6.17 -15.41 5.16
N PHE A 232 7.16 -16.16 5.67
CA PHE A 232 8.17 -16.79 4.83
C PHE A 232 7.60 -17.92 3.97
N LEU A 233 6.65 -18.70 4.48
CA LEU A 233 5.96 -19.72 3.68
C LEU A 233 5.20 -19.06 2.52
N ALA A 234 4.48 -17.97 2.76
CA ALA A 234 3.80 -17.24 1.71
C ALA A 234 4.76 -16.63 0.68
N MET A 235 5.94 -16.16 1.11
CA MET A 235 6.96 -15.65 0.18
C MET A 235 7.34 -16.67 -0.86
N VAL A 236 7.61 -17.90 -0.45
CA VAL A 236 8.07 -18.97 -1.37
C VAL A 236 6.92 -19.55 -2.20
N THR A 237 5.73 -19.74 -1.60
CA THR A 237 4.57 -20.35 -2.28
C THR A 237 3.81 -19.38 -3.18
N SER A 238 3.93 -18.05 -2.99
CA SER A 238 3.29 -17.08 -3.87
C SER A 238 3.91 -16.99 -5.27
N GLY A 239 5.14 -17.45 -5.44
CA GLY A 239 5.92 -17.33 -6.68
C GLY A 239 6.20 -15.88 -7.11
N SER A 240 6.09 -14.91 -6.19
CA SER A 240 6.25 -13.51 -6.48
C SER A 240 7.65 -12.99 -6.18
N ARG A 241 8.46 -12.78 -7.23
CA ARG A 241 9.77 -12.11 -7.12
C ARG A 241 9.65 -10.70 -6.50
N SER A 242 8.57 -9.97 -6.83
CA SER A 242 8.32 -8.65 -6.26
C SER A 242 8.13 -8.69 -4.76
N LEU A 243 7.51 -9.77 -4.21
CA LEU A 243 7.35 -9.90 -2.77
C LEU A 243 8.71 -9.99 -2.06
N ILE A 244 9.65 -10.76 -2.62
CA ILE A 244 11.01 -10.84 -2.07
C ILE A 244 11.71 -9.47 -2.17
N ALA A 245 11.70 -8.86 -3.34
CA ALA A 245 12.39 -7.59 -3.59
C ALA A 245 11.87 -6.44 -2.71
N GLU A 246 10.55 -6.29 -2.61
CA GLU A 246 9.92 -5.25 -1.78
C GLU A 246 10.09 -5.55 -0.27
N SER A 247 10.12 -6.83 0.13
CA SER A 247 10.45 -7.21 1.51
C SER A 247 11.90 -6.88 1.86
N LEU A 248 12.84 -7.12 0.95
CA LEU A 248 14.25 -6.73 1.12
C LEU A 248 14.40 -5.21 1.23
N GLN A 249 13.56 -4.44 0.54
CA GLN A 249 13.52 -2.97 0.69
C GLN A 249 13.11 -2.55 2.12
N VAL A 250 12.15 -3.25 2.74
CA VAL A 250 11.80 -3.03 4.15
C VAL A 250 12.99 -3.40 5.06
N VAL A 251 13.66 -4.53 4.78
CA VAL A 251 14.87 -4.96 5.51
C VAL A 251 16.00 -3.95 5.34
N ALA A 252 16.17 -3.35 4.16
CA ALA A 252 17.19 -2.33 3.92
C ALA A 252 17.05 -1.09 4.83
N CYS A 253 15.86 -0.86 5.40
CA CYS A 253 15.66 0.18 6.41
C CYS A 253 16.53 -0.04 7.68
N PHE A 254 17.03 -1.25 7.92
CA PHE A 254 18.06 -1.48 8.95
C PHE A 254 19.32 -0.65 8.73
N GLY A 255 19.67 -0.33 7.48
CA GLY A 255 20.80 0.53 7.17
C GLY A 255 20.70 1.90 7.84
N PHE A 256 19.50 2.48 7.91
CA PHE A 256 19.27 3.75 8.61
C PHE A 256 19.45 3.60 10.14
N LEU A 257 19.04 2.46 10.72
CA LEU A 257 19.27 2.18 12.13
C LEU A 257 20.75 2.01 12.42
N ALA A 258 21.45 1.22 11.61
CA ALA A 258 22.89 1.00 11.77
C ALA A 258 23.68 2.33 11.68
N TYR A 259 23.30 3.21 10.75
CA TYR A 259 23.94 4.51 10.55
C TYR A 259 23.65 5.50 11.69
N PHE A 260 22.39 5.68 12.08
CA PHE A 260 22.02 6.68 13.10
C PHE A 260 22.07 6.16 14.52
N ARG A 261 22.05 4.84 14.73
CA ARG A 261 22.02 4.17 16.04
C ARG A 261 22.94 2.95 16.07
N PRO A 262 24.26 3.13 15.90
CA PRO A 262 25.20 2.01 15.84
C PRO A 262 25.18 1.12 17.10
N LYS A 263 24.78 1.66 18.25
CA LYS A 263 24.60 0.87 19.48
C LYS A 263 23.53 -0.21 19.38
N GLU A 264 22.61 -0.11 18.44
CA GLU A 264 21.55 -1.11 18.19
C GLU A 264 22.02 -2.25 17.29
N PHE A 265 23.24 -2.21 16.75
CA PHE A 265 23.76 -3.22 15.83
C PHE A 265 23.65 -4.64 16.36
N GLY A 266 23.96 -4.85 17.64
CA GLY A 266 23.80 -6.18 18.28
C GLY A 266 22.36 -6.70 18.26
N ARG A 267 21.37 -5.80 18.46
CA ARG A 267 19.94 -6.18 18.37
C ARG A 267 19.53 -6.48 16.93
N ILE A 268 20.01 -5.72 15.96
CA ILE A 268 19.77 -5.95 14.53
C ILE A 268 20.31 -7.32 14.15
N ALA A 269 21.60 -7.61 14.48
CA ALA A 269 22.23 -8.87 14.20
C ALA A 269 21.49 -10.06 14.86
N ALA A 270 21.12 -9.93 16.12
CA ALA A 270 20.35 -10.95 16.84
C ALA A 270 18.94 -11.17 16.23
N SER A 271 18.28 -10.12 15.75
CA SER A 271 16.99 -10.23 15.08
C SER A 271 17.10 -10.95 13.76
N LEU A 272 18.09 -10.58 12.93
CA LEU A 272 18.36 -11.25 11.64
C LEU A 272 18.74 -12.72 11.85
N PHE A 273 19.58 -13.01 12.83
CA PHE A 273 19.94 -14.37 13.19
C PHE A 273 18.72 -15.20 13.61
N GLY A 274 17.86 -14.67 14.48
CA GLY A 274 16.63 -15.34 14.89
C GLY A 274 15.68 -15.63 13.74
N ILE A 275 15.53 -14.71 12.81
CA ILE A 275 14.75 -14.89 11.58
C ILE A 275 15.39 -15.99 10.70
N SER A 276 16.72 -15.95 10.51
CA SER A 276 17.44 -16.95 9.71
C SER A 276 17.29 -18.36 10.28
N VAL A 277 17.33 -18.53 11.61
CA VAL A 277 17.10 -19.83 12.26
C VAL A 277 15.68 -20.34 11.95
N ILE A 278 14.65 -19.48 12.01
CA ILE A 278 13.26 -19.86 11.66
C ILE A 278 13.21 -20.36 10.21
N VAL A 279 13.79 -19.62 9.28
CA VAL A 279 13.82 -19.98 7.85
C VAL A 279 14.52 -21.30 7.61
N LEU A 280 15.68 -21.54 8.25
CA LEU A 280 16.42 -22.81 8.14
C LEU A 280 15.63 -23.99 8.70
N LEU A 281 14.96 -23.81 9.84
CA LEU A 281 14.09 -24.84 10.41
C LEU A 281 12.90 -25.15 9.49
N MET A 282 12.31 -24.14 8.87
CA MET A 282 11.21 -24.34 7.92
C MET A 282 11.69 -25.10 6.68
N TYR A 283 12.87 -24.78 6.15
CA TYR A 283 13.45 -25.46 5.00
C TYR A 283 13.74 -26.94 5.29
N SER A 284 14.16 -27.27 6.51
CA SER A 284 14.52 -28.63 6.90
C SER A 284 13.33 -29.49 7.37
N GLN A 285 12.21 -28.88 7.77
CA GLN A 285 11.08 -29.58 8.42
C GLN A 285 9.76 -29.48 7.67
N ILE A 286 9.64 -28.60 6.69
CA ILE A 286 8.38 -28.33 5.98
C ILE A 286 8.58 -28.55 4.48
N ASP A 287 8.10 -29.69 3.96
CA ASP A 287 8.23 -30.05 2.54
C ASP A 287 7.65 -28.99 1.61
N LEU A 288 6.49 -28.45 1.95
CA LEU A 288 5.87 -27.36 1.17
C LEU A 288 6.76 -26.12 1.09
N PHE A 289 7.56 -25.83 2.12
CA PHE A 289 8.50 -24.71 2.11
C PHE A 289 9.67 -24.99 1.16
N SER A 290 10.23 -26.19 1.21
CA SER A 290 11.35 -26.59 0.32
C SER A 290 10.90 -26.68 -1.15
N GLU A 291 9.69 -27.18 -1.43
CA GLU A 291 9.06 -27.13 -2.77
C GLU A 291 8.89 -25.67 -3.24
N GLY A 292 8.37 -24.79 -2.38
CA GLY A 292 8.23 -23.37 -2.68
C GLY A 292 9.55 -22.68 -2.97
N VAL A 293 10.64 -23.02 -2.25
CA VAL A 293 11.99 -22.49 -2.53
C VAL A 293 12.46 -22.96 -3.91
N GLY A 294 12.29 -24.23 -4.26
CA GLY A 294 12.63 -24.77 -5.59
C GLY A 294 11.86 -24.06 -6.69
N PHE A 295 10.55 -23.86 -6.50
CA PHE A 295 9.70 -23.12 -7.43
C PHE A 295 10.13 -21.67 -7.58
N LEU A 296 10.43 -20.97 -6.48
CA LEU A 296 10.90 -19.60 -6.51
C LEU A 296 12.25 -19.47 -7.22
N SER A 297 13.17 -20.42 -7.01
CA SER A 297 14.47 -20.46 -7.69
C SER A 297 14.29 -20.58 -9.21
N LEU A 298 13.41 -21.48 -9.67
CA LEU A 298 13.07 -21.62 -11.08
C LEU A 298 12.51 -20.29 -11.65
N ARG A 299 11.68 -19.61 -10.89
CA ARG A 299 11.14 -18.28 -11.28
C ARG A 299 12.21 -17.21 -11.43
N PHE A 300 13.25 -17.23 -10.60
CA PHE A 300 14.39 -16.32 -10.75
C PHE A 300 15.26 -16.69 -11.95
N GLU A 301 15.50 -18.00 -12.19
CA GLU A 301 16.26 -18.47 -13.33
C GLU A 301 15.60 -18.12 -14.67
N GLU A 302 14.32 -18.44 -14.85
CA GLU A 302 13.55 -18.07 -16.05
C GLU A 302 13.59 -16.57 -16.32
N ALA A 303 13.49 -15.77 -15.26
CA ALA A 303 13.55 -14.33 -15.39
C ALA A 303 14.94 -13.82 -15.75
N SER A 304 15.99 -14.42 -15.17
CA SER A 304 17.36 -14.06 -15.50
C SER A 304 17.69 -14.34 -16.98
N ASN A 305 17.11 -15.39 -17.55
CA ASN A 305 17.25 -15.72 -18.97
C ASN A 305 16.62 -14.67 -19.90
N VAL A 306 15.60 -13.94 -19.42
CA VAL A 306 14.86 -12.95 -20.22
C VAL A 306 15.27 -11.51 -19.86
N GLU A 307 15.38 -11.20 -18.57
CA GLU A 307 15.57 -9.84 -18.03
C GLU A 307 17.05 -9.57 -17.65
N GLY A 308 17.92 -10.60 -17.67
CA GLY A 308 19.31 -10.50 -17.20
C GLY A 308 19.45 -10.54 -15.68
N ASN A 309 20.39 -9.79 -15.13
CA ASN A 309 20.67 -9.80 -13.70
C ASN A 309 19.44 -9.33 -12.89
N PRO A 310 18.94 -10.12 -11.92
CA PRO A 310 17.74 -9.78 -11.14
C PRO A 310 17.82 -8.46 -10.38
N ILE A 311 19.00 -8.08 -9.90
CA ILE A 311 19.23 -6.81 -9.19
C ILE A 311 19.11 -5.65 -10.15
N GLU A 312 19.74 -5.75 -11.32
CA GLU A 312 19.68 -4.74 -12.36
C GLU A 312 18.25 -4.58 -12.89
N ALA A 313 17.58 -5.70 -13.18
CA ALA A 313 16.17 -5.70 -13.61
C ALA A 313 15.25 -5.03 -12.59
N TYR A 314 15.51 -5.21 -11.28
CA TYR A 314 14.74 -4.55 -10.22
C TYR A 314 14.91 -3.02 -10.26
N PHE A 315 16.14 -2.52 -10.38
CA PHE A 315 16.40 -1.08 -10.47
C PHE A 315 15.91 -0.48 -11.81
N LEU A 316 16.05 -1.21 -12.91
CA LEU A 316 15.56 -0.77 -14.21
C LEU A 316 14.04 -0.57 -14.21
N ARG A 317 13.27 -1.39 -13.51
CA ARG A 317 11.81 -1.20 -13.36
C ARG A 317 11.44 0.15 -12.74
N TYR A 318 12.14 0.56 -11.68
CA TYR A 318 11.91 1.89 -11.09
C TYR A 318 12.34 3.00 -12.05
N TRP A 319 13.46 2.79 -12.76
CA TRP A 319 13.90 3.73 -13.77
C TRP A 319 12.90 3.86 -14.91
N ASP A 320 12.34 2.75 -15.38
CA ASP A 320 11.29 2.73 -16.41
C ASP A 320 10.03 3.46 -15.96
N ILE A 321 9.64 3.28 -14.69
CA ILE A 321 8.53 4.05 -14.12
C ILE A 321 8.84 5.55 -14.14
N ILE A 322 10.02 5.96 -13.69
CA ILE A 322 10.42 7.37 -13.61
C ILE A 322 10.47 8.03 -14.98
N ARG A 323 10.99 7.35 -15.99
CA ARG A 323 11.10 7.89 -17.35
C ARG A 323 9.82 7.76 -18.16
N SER A 324 8.87 6.93 -17.76
CA SER A 324 7.65 6.66 -18.52
C SER A 324 6.82 7.89 -18.90
N PRO A 325 6.70 8.95 -18.08
CA PRO A 325 6.03 10.19 -18.46
C PRO A 325 6.60 10.84 -19.70
N TYR A 326 7.91 10.70 -19.93
CA TYR A 326 8.58 11.32 -21.06
C TYR A 326 8.13 10.78 -22.42
N HIS A 327 7.64 9.53 -22.49
CA HIS A 327 7.12 8.95 -23.72
C HIS A 327 5.81 9.62 -24.20
N TYR A 328 5.15 10.39 -23.34
CA TYR A 328 3.87 11.07 -23.58
C TYR A 328 4.01 12.60 -23.65
N ASN A 329 5.18 13.13 -24.01
CA ASN A 329 5.44 14.57 -24.11
C ASN A 329 5.12 15.16 -25.50
N LYS A 330 4.48 14.40 -26.39
CA LYS A 330 4.11 14.85 -27.73
C LYS A 330 3.00 15.90 -27.65
N TRP A 331 2.94 16.80 -28.64
CA TRP A 331 1.90 17.82 -28.74
C TRP A 331 0.48 17.25 -28.81
N THR A 332 0.32 16.06 -29.42
CA THR A 332 -0.97 15.33 -29.46
C THR A 332 -1.45 14.91 -28.08
N ASP A 333 -0.54 14.76 -27.10
CA ASP A 333 -0.84 14.28 -25.75
C ASP A 333 -0.78 15.42 -24.72
N PHE A 334 -0.69 16.69 -25.20
CA PHE A 334 -0.46 17.87 -24.35
C PHE A 334 -1.56 18.03 -23.28
N PHE A 335 -2.82 17.77 -23.64
CA PHE A 335 -3.97 17.86 -22.73
C PHE A 335 -4.42 16.52 -22.17
N GLY A 336 -3.83 15.41 -22.61
CA GLY A 336 -4.20 14.05 -22.21
C GLY A 336 -5.55 13.59 -22.77
N ASN A 337 -6.10 12.52 -22.19
CA ASN A 337 -7.31 11.84 -22.65
C ASN A 337 -8.51 12.00 -21.69
N GLY A 338 -8.35 12.80 -20.66
CA GLY A 338 -9.34 13.01 -19.61
C GLY A 338 -9.08 12.16 -18.35
N LEU A 339 -9.39 12.76 -17.22
CA LEU A 339 -9.19 12.17 -15.90
C LEU A 339 -9.97 10.85 -15.78
N GLY A 340 -9.27 9.76 -15.42
CA GLY A 340 -9.84 8.43 -15.30
C GLY A 340 -9.83 7.59 -16.59
N ALA A 341 -9.51 8.18 -17.75
CA ALA A 341 -9.52 7.47 -19.05
C ALA A 341 -8.58 6.26 -19.10
N ALA A 342 -7.43 6.33 -18.44
CA ALA A 342 -6.45 5.23 -18.38
C ALA A 342 -6.74 4.19 -17.27
N THR A 343 -7.96 4.14 -16.74
CA THR A 343 -8.41 3.12 -15.81
C THR A 343 -9.26 2.07 -16.50
N ARG A 344 -9.35 0.86 -15.91
CA ARG A 344 -10.27 -0.18 -16.41
C ARG A 344 -11.73 0.27 -16.42
N ALA A 345 -12.15 1.07 -15.42
CA ALA A 345 -13.48 1.64 -15.38
C ALA A 345 -13.67 2.70 -16.47
N GLY A 346 -12.64 3.53 -16.74
CA GLY A 346 -12.66 4.49 -17.84
C GLY A 346 -12.81 3.80 -19.19
N ALA A 347 -12.07 2.72 -19.42
CA ALA A 347 -12.19 1.91 -20.65
C ALA A 347 -13.60 1.31 -20.80
N ALA A 348 -14.20 0.80 -19.73
CA ALA A 348 -15.57 0.24 -19.74
C ALA A 348 -16.65 1.31 -19.99
N LEU A 349 -16.39 2.57 -19.67
CA LEU A 349 -17.30 3.71 -19.83
C LEU A 349 -17.07 4.49 -21.14
N GLY A 350 -16.35 3.91 -22.10
CA GLY A 350 -16.09 4.54 -23.41
C GLY A 350 -14.88 5.45 -23.45
N GLY A 351 -14.08 5.49 -22.39
CA GLY A 351 -12.84 6.27 -22.32
C GLY A 351 -11.66 5.74 -23.16
N GLY A 352 -11.86 4.70 -23.94
CA GLY A 352 -11.08 4.24 -25.11
C GLY A 352 -9.57 4.00 -24.95
N TYR A 353 -8.96 4.16 -23.76
CA TYR A 353 -7.51 4.04 -23.63
C TYR A 353 -7.13 2.78 -22.85
N GLY A 354 -6.46 1.84 -23.49
CA GLY A 354 -5.84 0.68 -22.86
C GLY A 354 -4.90 1.14 -21.73
N GLY A 355 -5.09 0.56 -20.54
CA GLY A 355 -4.48 1.02 -19.30
C GLY A 355 -2.99 1.32 -19.40
N ALA A 356 -2.55 2.41 -18.79
CA ALA A 356 -1.14 2.70 -18.64
C ALA A 356 -0.50 1.58 -17.80
N GLU A 357 0.46 0.88 -18.38
CA GLU A 357 1.15 -0.23 -17.72
C GLU A 357 2.02 0.26 -16.54
N LEU A 358 2.57 1.47 -16.67
CA LEU A 358 3.44 2.07 -15.66
C LEU A 358 2.71 3.14 -14.85
N SER A 359 2.98 3.18 -13.56
CA SER A 359 2.22 4.02 -12.63
C SER A 359 2.38 5.52 -12.84
N TRP A 360 3.55 5.97 -13.33
CA TRP A 360 3.83 7.39 -13.57
C TRP A 360 3.34 7.88 -14.93
N SER A 361 3.19 6.99 -15.91
CA SER A 361 2.62 7.36 -17.21
C SER A 361 1.12 7.66 -17.12
N ARG A 362 0.38 7.01 -16.21
CA ARG A 362 -1.06 7.18 -16.08
C ARG A 362 -1.51 8.62 -15.85
N PRO A 363 -1.01 9.39 -14.86
CA PRO A 363 -1.42 10.79 -14.66
C PRO A 363 -1.14 11.67 -15.88
N VAL A 364 -0.06 11.37 -16.61
CA VAL A 364 0.31 12.10 -17.82
C VAL A 364 -0.62 11.75 -18.99
N LEU A 365 -0.93 10.48 -19.19
CA LEU A 365 -1.91 10.03 -20.19
C LEU A 365 -3.31 10.61 -19.96
N GLU A 366 -3.72 10.68 -18.70
CA GLU A 366 -5.04 11.20 -18.35
C GLU A 366 -5.13 12.72 -18.48
N ASN A 367 -4.11 13.47 -18.05
CA ASN A 367 -4.22 14.92 -17.84
C ASN A 367 -3.21 15.75 -18.65
N GLY A 368 -2.47 15.10 -19.56
CA GLY A 368 -1.37 15.72 -20.28
C GLY A 368 -0.10 15.85 -19.42
N PHE A 369 1.01 16.16 -20.11
CA PHE A 369 2.34 16.13 -19.49
C PHE A 369 2.43 17.04 -18.27
N TRP A 370 2.08 18.31 -18.37
CA TRP A 370 2.28 19.29 -17.30
C TRP A 370 1.39 19.03 -16.08
N VAL A 371 0.12 18.78 -16.30
CA VAL A 371 -0.83 18.52 -15.20
C VAL A 371 -0.55 17.15 -14.56
N GLY A 372 -0.19 16.15 -15.37
CA GLY A 372 0.23 14.84 -14.87
C GLY A 372 1.48 14.92 -14.00
N VAL A 373 2.52 15.66 -14.44
CA VAL A 373 3.77 15.85 -13.69
C VAL A 373 3.52 16.57 -12.35
N LEU A 374 2.58 17.51 -12.27
CA LEU A 374 2.21 18.14 -10.97
C LEU A 374 1.70 17.11 -9.96
N PHE A 375 0.93 16.11 -10.38
CA PHE A 375 0.51 15.02 -9.50
C PHE A 375 1.68 14.15 -9.05
N LEU A 376 2.61 13.84 -9.95
CA LEU A 376 3.83 13.10 -9.61
C LEU A 376 4.70 13.89 -8.63
N ALA A 377 4.86 15.19 -8.85
CA ALA A 377 5.57 16.06 -7.93
C ALA A 377 4.92 16.08 -6.53
N TRP A 378 3.58 16.04 -6.46
CA TRP A 378 2.86 15.91 -5.22
C TRP A 378 3.17 14.57 -4.50
N ARG A 379 3.20 13.43 -5.24
CA ARG A 379 3.58 12.10 -4.69
C ARG A 379 4.99 12.12 -4.12
N VAL A 380 5.95 12.69 -4.85
CA VAL A 380 7.35 12.85 -4.41
C VAL A 380 7.43 13.73 -3.17
N TRP A 381 6.71 14.85 -3.15
CA TRP A 381 6.75 15.80 -2.04
C TRP A 381 6.25 15.19 -0.73
N ILE A 382 5.06 14.56 -0.73
CA ILE A 382 4.51 13.92 0.48
C ILE A 382 5.41 12.76 0.94
N SER A 383 5.92 11.93 0.02
CA SER A 383 6.82 10.80 0.33
C SER A 383 8.13 11.29 0.96
N LYS A 384 8.74 12.34 0.39
CA LYS A 384 9.97 12.95 0.92
C LYS A 384 9.79 13.48 2.34
N ASP A 385 8.70 14.21 2.58
CA ASP A 385 8.47 14.81 3.90
C ASP A 385 8.14 13.74 4.95
N LEU A 386 7.39 12.68 4.57
CA LEU A 386 7.15 11.53 5.44
C LEU A 386 8.45 10.79 5.77
N PHE A 387 9.31 10.56 4.77
CA PHE A 387 10.62 9.95 4.98
C PHE A 387 11.49 10.74 5.97
N LYS A 388 11.53 12.08 5.83
CA LYS A 388 12.24 12.96 6.79
C LYS A 388 11.70 12.81 8.21
N ILE A 389 10.38 12.68 8.38
CA ILE A 389 9.76 12.45 9.68
C ILE A 389 10.21 11.09 10.24
N CYS A 390 10.20 10.03 9.43
CA CYS A 390 10.65 8.70 9.84
C CYS A 390 12.14 8.71 10.26
N LEU A 391 13.02 9.35 9.49
CA LEU A 391 14.44 9.48 9.84
C LEU A 391 14.64 10.22 11.16
N LYS A 392 13.86 11.29 11.40
CA LYS A 392 13.90 11.99 12.69
C LYS A 392 13.54 11.05 13.84
N ARG A 393 12.48 10.22 13.67
CA ARG A 393 12.06 9.23 14.67
C ARG A 393 13.11 8.15 14.92
N VAL A 394 13.83 7.69 13.88
CA VAL A 394 14.98 6.78 14.05
C VAL A 394 16.05 7.40 14.95
N LYS A 395 16.41 8.68 14.75
CA LYS A 395 17.35 9.39 15.61
C LYS A 395 16.88 9.48 17.06
N GLU A 396 15.58 9.52 17.29
CA GLU A 396 14.96 9.57 18.62
C GLU A 396 14.80 8.17 19.26
N GLY A 397 15.09 7.08 18.51
CA GLY A 397 15.02 5.70 19.01
C GLY A 397 13.69 5.00 18.73
N GLU A 398 12.84 5.60 17.88
CA GLU A 398 11.57 4.99 17.46
C GLU A 398 11.71 4.44 16.04
N TYR A 399 11.67 3.11 15.88
CA TYR A 399 12.04 2.45 14.64
C TYR A 399 10.85 2.02 13.79
N LEU A 400 9.66 1.81 14.40
CA LEU A 400 8.47 1.36 13.68
C LEU A 400 8.11 2.24 12.46
N PRO A 401 8.17 3.59 12.54
CA PRO A 401 7.82 4.44 11.40
C PRO A 401 8.64 4.18 10.14
N ILE A 402 9.95 3.95 10.25
CA ILE A 402 10.82 3.74 9.08
C ILE A 402 10.54 2.40 8.40
N PHE A 403 10.23 1.34 9.16
CA PHE A 403 9.87 0.05 8.57
C PHE A 403 8.50 0.10 7.89
N ILE A 404 7.50 0.77 8.51
CA ILE A 404 6.20 0.99 7.85
C ILE A 404 6.39 1.85 6.60
N PHE A 405 7.26 2.85 6.63
CA PHE A 405 7.61 3.65 5.44
C PHE A 405 8.27 2.80 4.36
N GLY A 406 9.13 1.85 4.72
CA GLY A 406 9.74 0.90 3.79
C GLY A 406 8.69 0.12 3.00
N ALA A 407 7.56 -0.24 3.63
CA ALA A 407 6.43 -0.89 2.95
C ALA A 407 5.51 0.11 2.22
N ALA A 408 5.12 1.22 2.86
CA ALA A 408 4.11 2.15 2.35
C ALA A 408 4.65 3.17 1.34
N GLY A 409 5.88 3.65 1.55
CA GLY A 409 6.49 4.71 0.74
C GLY A 409 6.61 4.36 -0.74
N PRO A 410 7.11 3.19 -1.10
CA PRO A 410 7.16 2.74 -2.49
C PRO A 410 5.78 2.62 -3.14
N ILE A 411 4.78 2.13 -2.40
CA ILE A 411 3.40 2.04 -2.91
C ILE A 411 2.85 3.44 -3.19
N LEU A 412 3.06 4.39 -2.27
CA LEU A 412 2.64 5.78 -2.45
C LEU A 412 3.37 6.42 -3.64
N LEU A 413 4.67 6.18 -3.79
CA LEU A 413 5.50 6.82 -4.82
C LEU A 413 5.38 6.15 -6.18
N PHE A 414 5.39 4.83 -6.25
CA PHE A 414 5.46 4.06 -7.49
C PHE A 414 4.26 3.13 -7.74
N GLY A 415 3.32 3.02 -6.81
CA GLY A 415 2.15 2.14 -6.96
C GLY A 415 1.18 2.61 -8.02
N LEU A 416 0.51 1.66 -8.70
CA LEU A 416 -0.60 1.91 -9.64
C LEU A 416 -1.86 2.32 -8.87
N LEU A 417 -1.97 3.60 -8.46
CA LEU A 417 -3.04 4.12 -7.62
C LEU A 417 -4.44 4.06 -8.27
N GLY A 418 -4.52 3.76 -9.57
CA GLY A 418 -5.78 3.44 -10.25
C GLY A 418 -6.39 2.10 -9.84
N GLN A 419 -5.60 1.21 -9.26
CA GLN A 419 -6.07 -0.07 -8.75
C GLN A 419 -6.53 0.10 -7.30
N PRO A 420 -7.75 -0.34 -6.93
CA PRO A 420 -8.31 -0.14 -5.58
C PRO A 420 -7.44 -0.69 -4.45
N THR A 421 -6.83 -1.87 -4.63
CA THR A 421 -5.95 -2.49 -3.65
C THR A 421 -4.69 -1.64 -3.42
N ASN A 422 -4.03 -1.20 -4.49
CA ASN A 422 -2.84 -0.35 -4.41
C ASN A 422 -3.15 1.00 -3.73
N LEU A 423 -4.26 1.64 -4.12
CA LEU A 423 -4.72 2.88 -3.51
C LEU A 423 -5.02 2.68 -2.02
N GLY A 424 -5.66 1.56 -1.68
CA GLY A 424 -5.98 1.21 -0.29
C GLY A 424 -4.73 1.05 0.57
N PHE A 425 -3.75 0.28 0.12
CA PHE A 425 -2.49 0.12 0.85
C PHE A 425 -1.65 1.40 0.90
N ALA A 426 -1.66 2.21 -0.17
CA ALA A 426 -0.99 3.51 -0.18
C ALA A 426 -1.58 4.44 0.89
N ALA A 427 -2.90 4.61 0.93
CA ALA A 427 -3.56 5.49 1.89
C ALA A 427 -3.48 4.96 3.32
N PHE A 428 -3.82 3.68 3.53
CA PHE A 428 -3.81 3.05 4.85
C PHE A 428 -2.39 2.96 5.42
N GLY A 429 -1.44 2.47 4.65
CA GLY A 429 -0.05 2.31 5.09
C GLY A 429 0.62 3.64 5.39
N THR A 430 0.40 4.67 4.57
CA THR A 430 0.91 6.02 4.81
C THR A 430 0.27 6.63 6.07
N GLY A 431 -1.02 6.39 6.29
CA GLY A 431 -1.73 6.79 7.50
C GLY A 431 -1.18 6.12 8.76
N LEU A 432 -0.91 4.80 8.71
CA LEU A 432 -0.25 4.07 9.79
C LEU A 432 1.17 4.59 10.06
N CYS A 433 1.94 4.88 8.99
CA CYS A 433 3.29 5.42 9.11
C CYS A 433 3.28 6.77 9.83
N LEU A 434 2.35 7.66 9.47
CA LEU A 434 2.19 8.96 10.10
C LEU A 434 1.75 8.83 11.57
N ALA A 435 0.85 7.89 11.87
CA ALA A 435 0.42 7.60 13.23
C ALA A 435 1.56 7.01 14.10
N ALA A 436 2.36 6.08 13.54
CA ALA A 436 3.52 5.51 14.20
C ALA A 436 4.60 6.56 14.52
N ALA A 437 4.67 7.61 13.71
CA ALA A 437 5.65 8.68 13.87
C ALA A 437 5.29 9.71 14.95
N LYS A 438 4.18 9.56 15.66
CA LYS A 438 3.86 10.40 16.83
C LYS A 438 4.80 10.14 18.01
N ASN A 439 4.94 11.13 18.88
CA ASN A 439 5.60 10.92 20.17
C ASN A 439 4.79 9.89 20.99
N LYS A 440 5.49 9.04 21.73
CA LYS A 440 4.86 8.15 22.72
C LYS A 440 4.38 8.93 23.91
#